data_cf80bddb46b53db79cd9f439a120ec0e
#
_entry.id   cf80bddb46b53db79cd9f439a120ec0e
#
_cell.length_a   1.000
_cell.length_b   1.000
_cell.length_c   1.000
_cell.angle_alpha   90.00
_cell.angle_beta   90.00
_cell.angle_gamma   90.00
#
_symmetry.space_group_name_H-M   'P 1'
#
loop_
_entity.id
_entity.type
_entity.pdbx_description
1 polymer ?
#
loop_
_entity_poly.entity_id
_entity_poly.type
_entity_poly.pdbx_seq_one_letter_code
_entity_poly.pdbx_strand_id
1 'polypeptide(L)'
;IKEVTGIDFNNINTDEEAVALAKEKGIEIPDKTKETRGDVISLFFDEYVEKTLIQPTFIIDYPVEISPLTKKNPDDPRFVDRFELFIAGKEFANAYTELNDPIDQLERFEAQLKERELGNDEANDIDMDFIEALEYGMPPAGGIGYGIDRLCMLFTESESIRDVISVSYTHLRAHET
;
A
#
# COMPACT_ATOMS: atom_id res chain seq x y z
N ILE A 1 -14.43 0.28 4.39
CA ILE A 1 -14.69 -1.06 4.97
C ILE A 1 -16.04 -1.05 5.68
N LYS A 2 -16.27 -0.14 6.65
CA LYS A 2 -17.49 -0.12 7.47
C LYS A 2 -18.79 -0.11 6.65
N GLU A 3 -18.87 0.66 5.59
CA GLU A 3 -20.06 0.74 4.74
C GLU A 3 -20.38 -0.58 4.04
N VAL A 4 -19.35 -1.31 3.63
CA VAL A 4 -19.49 -2.56 2.86
C VAL A 4 -19.69 -3.77 3.78
N THR A 5 -18.95 -3.84 4.89
CA THR A 5 -18.89 -5.03 5.75
C THR A 5 -19.63 -4.87 7.08
N GLY A 6 -19.99 -3.64 7.47
CA GLY A 6 -20.50 -3.31 8.80
C GLY A 6 -19.42 -3.29 9.90
N ILE A 7 -18.17 -3.61 9.58
CA ILE A 7 -17.06 -3.69 10.53
C ILE A 7 -16.42 -2.31 10.68
N ASP A 8 -16.35 -1.81 11.89
CA ASP A 8 -15.71 -0.54 12.26
C ASP A 8 -14.36 -0.78 12.91
N PHE A 9 -13.29 -0.63 12.14
CA PHE A 9 -11.91 -0.79 12.61
C PHE A 9 -11.49 0.27 13.62
N ASN A 10 -12.25 1.34 13.83
CA ASN A 10 -12.00 2.27 14.96
C ASN A 10 -12.20 1.61 16.32
N ASN A 11 -12.95 0.51 16.37
CA ASN A 11 -13.17 -0.27 17.59
C ASN A 11 -12.16 -1.41 17.79
N ILE A 12 -11.27 -1.63 16.82
CA ILE A 12 -10.21 -2.65 16.84
C ILE A 12 -8.90 -1.92 17.16
N ASN A 13 -8.33 -2.17 18.33
CA ASN A 13 -7.22 -1.36 18.84
C ASN A 13 -5.87 -2.11 18.87
N THR A 14 -5.88 -3.44 18.77
CA THR A 14 -4.67 -4.25 18.83
C THR A 14 -4.54 -5.15 17.61
N ASP A 15 -3.31 -5.62 17.35
CA ASP A 15 -3.01 -6.55 16.27
C ASP A 15 -3.72 -7.89 16.50
N GLU A 16 -3.76 -8.37 17.76
CA GLU A 16 -4.41 -9.63 18.09
C GLU A 16 -5.93 -9.59 17.85
N GLU A 17 -6.58 -8.47 18.16
CA GLU A 17 -8.01 -8.27 17.84
C GLU A 17 -8.26 -8.27 16.34
N ALA A 18 -7.40 -7.61 15.57
CA ALA A 18 -7.49 -7.56 14.12
C ALA A 18 -7.29 -8.96 13.49
N VAL A 19 -6.27 -9.70 13.92
CA VAL A 19 -6.00 -11.07 13.48
C VAL A 19 -7.14 -12.02 13.84
N ALA A 20 -7.70 -11.89 15.05
CA ALA A 20 -8.85 -12.71 15.46
C ALA A 20 -10.07 -12.44 14.58
N LEU A 21 -10.32 -11.18 14.23
CA LEU A 21 -11.39 -10.78 13.32
C LEU A 21 -11.19 -11.33 11.91
N ALA A 22 -9.96 -11.26 11.36
CA ALA A 22 -9.64 -11.84 10.05
C ALA A 22 -9.96 -13.34 10.02
N LYS A 23 -9.54 -14.08 11.04
CA LYS A 23 -9.84 -15.52 11.19
C LYS A 23 -11.34 -15.79 11.30
N GLU A 24 -12.09 -14.99 12.08
CA GLU A 24 -13.56 -15.10 12.18
C GLU A 24 -14.25 -14.93 10.83
N LYS A 25 -13.74 -13.99 10.01
CA LYS A 25 -14.31 -13.69 8.69
C LYS A 25 -13.77 -14.59 7.57
N GLY A 26 -12.84 -15.48 7.87
CA GLY A 26 -12.25 -16.40 6.89
C GLY A 26 -11.28 -15.71 5.92
N ILE A 27 -10.73 -14.55 6.30
CA ILE A 27 -9.66 -13.89 5.55
C ILE A 27 -8.36 -14.60 5.88
N GLU A 28 -7.69 -15.10 4.85
CA GLU A 28 -6.36 -15.70 4.97
C GLU A 28 -5.30 -14.62 5.16
N ILE A 29 -4.52 -14.73 6.24
CA ILE A 29 -3.34 -13.90 6.45
C ILE A 29 -2.17 -14.66 5.82
N PRO A 30 -1.50 -14.12 4.78
CA PRO A 30 -0.55 -14.89 3.97
C PRO A 30 0.65 -15.38 4.76
N ASP A 31 1.12 -14.60 5.73
CA ASP A 31 2.21 -14.99 6.62
C ASP A 31 2.18 -14.18 7.94
N LYS A 32 3.07 -14.55 8.88
CA LYS A 32 3.17 -13.92 10.20
C LYS A 32 3.69 -12.47 10.18
N THR A 33 4.24 -12.03 9.07
CA THR A 33 4.73 -10.65 8.91
C THR A 33 3.61 -9.69 8.54
N LYS A 34 2.42 -10.20 8.23
CA LYS A 34 1.21 -9.46 7.85
C LYS A 34 0.14 -9.52 8.94
N GLU A 35 0.56 -9.57 10.20
CA GLU A 35 -0.33 -9.68 11.37
C GLU A 35 -0.54 -8.35 12.10
N THR A 36 -0.06 -7.22 11.58
CA THR A 36 -0.38 -5.91 12.18
C THR A 36 -1.83 -5.53 11.91
N ARG A 37 -2.37 -4.64 12.73
CA ARG A 37 -3.70 -4.07 12.52
C ARG A 37 -3.81 -3.42 11.15
N GLY A 38 -2.77 -2.72 10.71
CA GLY A 38 -2.70 -2.07 9.41
C GLY A 38 -2.75 -3.07 8.24
N ASP A 39 -2.00 -4.16 8.33
CA ASP A 39 -2.05 -5.24 7.33
C ASP A 39 -3.45 -5.84 7.22
N VAL A 40 -4.08 -6.13 8.37
CA VAL A 40 -5.44 -6.69 8.38
C VAL A 40 -6.45 -5.72 7.78
N ILE A 41 -6.35 -4.41 8.05
CA ILE A 41 -7.20 -3.40 7.39
C ILE A 41 -7.04 -3.46 5.87
N SER A 42 -5.80 -3.58 5.38
CA SER A 42 -5.52 -3.72 3.94
C SER A 42 -6.17 -4.97 3.36
N LEU A 43 -6.00 -6.13 3.99
CA LEU A 43 -6.62 -7.38 3.55
C LEU A 43 -8.15 -7.28 3.47
N PHE A 44 -8.79 -6.63 4.45
CA PHE A 44 -10.23 -6.40 4.40
C PHE A 44 -10.64 -5.42 3.29
N PHE A 45 -9.82 -4.44 3.02
CA PHE A 45 -10.06 -3.51 1.91
C PHE A 45 -9.99 -4.24 0.57
N ASP A 46 -8.93 -5.00 0.33
CA ASP A 46 -8.69 -5.73 -0.91
C ASP A 46 -9.80 -6.75 -1.18
N GLU A 47 -10.22 -7.49 -0.16
CA GLU A 47 -11.24 -8.54 -0.30
C GLU A 47 -12.63 -7.98 -0.54
N TYR A 48 -13.05 -6.94 0.21
CA TYR A 48 -14.45 -6.51 0.25
C TYR A 48 -14.72 -5.19 -0.45
N VAL A 49 -13.74 -4.28 -0.56
CA VAL A 49 -13.99 -2.88 -0.95
C VAL A 49 -13.45 -2.57 -2.34
N GLU A 50 -12.21 -2.92 -2.65
CA GLU A 50 -11.52 -2.50 -3.87
C GLU A 50 -12.36 -2.69 -5.12
N LYS A 51 -12.87 -3.89 -5.33
CA LYS A 51 -13.69 -4.25 -6.52
C LYS A 51 -15.02 -3.52 -6.60
N THR A 52 -15.48 -2.89 -5.52
CA THR A 52 -16.73 -2.11 -5.49
C THR A 52 -16.54 -0.66 -5.94
N LEU A 53 -15.29 -0.20 -6.03
CA LEU A 53 -14.94 1.18 -6.36
C LEU A 53 -14.97 1.42 -7.88
N ILE A 54 -16.15 1.46 -8.46
CA ILE A 54 -16.33 1.61 -9.92
C ILE A 54 -16.10 3.06 -10.35
N GLN A 55 -16.68 4.04 -9.63
CA GLN A 55 -16.49 5.45 -9.91
C GLN A 55 -15.15 5.94 -9.38
N PRO A 56 -14.53 7.00 -9.96
CA PRO A 56 -13.31 7.58 -9.42
C PRO A 56 -13.45 7.90 -7.94
N THR A 57 -12.67 7.23 -7.11
CA THR A 57 -12.77 7.32 -5.65
C THR A 57 -11.37 7.44 -5.06
N PHE A 58 -11.16 8.46 -4.22
CA PHE A 58 -9.94 8.58 -3.43
C PHE A 58 -10.13 7.87 -2.09
N ILE A 59 -9.24 6.94 -1.80
CA ILE A 59 -9.10 6.33 -0.48
C ILE A 59 -7.97 7.06 0.24
N ILE A 60 -8.24 7.53 1.45
CA ILE A 60 -7.33 8.35 2.26
C ILE A 60 -7.07 7.68 3.62
N ASP A 61 -6.16 8.24 4.40
CA ASP A 61 -5.87 7.82 5.79
C ASP A 61 -5.43 6.35 5.87
N TYR A 62 -4.38 6.01 5.12
CA TYR A 62 -3.78 4.68 5.15
C TYR A 62 -3.10 4.41 6.50
N PRO A 63 -3.14 3.15 7.00
CA PRO A 63 -2.41 2.78 8.20
C PRO A 63 -0.90 3.02 8.09
N VAL A 64 -0.31 3.42 9.20
CA VAL A 64 1.12 3.73 9.29
C VAL A 64 1.99 2.51 9.03
N GLU A 65 1.54 1.33 9.42
CA GLU A 65 2.26 0.06 9.30
C GLU A 65 2.53 -0.32 7.85
N ILE A 66 1.63 -0.01 6.95
CA ILE A 66 1.75 -0.32 5.51
C ILE A 66 2.24 0.86 4.66
N SER A 67 2.79 1.90 5.29
CA SER A 67 3.21 3.14 4.61
C SER A 67 4.54 3.67 5.13
N PRO A 68 5.66 2.93 4.96
CA PRO A 68 6.93 3.19 5.65
C PRO A 68 7.66 4.47 5.21
N LEU A 69 7.32 5.05 4.06
CA LEU A 69 7.96 6.25 3.51
C LEU A 69 7.09 7.51 3.63
N THR A 70 5.95 7.39 4.32
CA THR A 70 4.94 8.44 4.36
C THR A 70 4.89 9.10 5.72
N LYS A 71 4.70 10.42 5.73
CA LYS A 71 4.57 11.22 6.94
C LYS A 71 3.29 10.88 7.68
N LYS A 72 3.39 10.71 9.02
CA LYS A 72 2.23 10.49 9.90
C LYS A 72 1.28 11.67 9.83
N ASN A 73 -0.01 11.37 9.86
CA ASN A 73 -1.05 12.38 10.05
C ASN A 73 -0.88 13.03 11.43
N PRO A 74 -0.80 14.38 11.52
CA PRO A 74 -0.56 15.05 12.79
C PRO A 74 -1.74 14.94 13.78
N ASP A 75 -2.96 14.73 13.28
CA ASP A 75 -4.16 14.62 14.10
C ASP A 75 -4.38 13.19 14.63
N ASP A 76 -3.96 12.18 13.86
CA ASP A 76 -4.01 10.76 14.27
C ASP A 76 -2.80 9.98 13.71
N PRO A 77 -1.75 9.77 14.52
CA PRO A 77 -0.51 9.14 14.09
C PRO A 77 -0.61 7.64 13.75
N ARG A 78 -1.79 7.02 13.94
CA ARG A 78 -2.06 5.66 13.45
C ARG A 78 -2.21 5.62 11.93
N PHE A 79 -2.43 6.78 11.32
CA PHE A 79 -2.60 6.95 9.89
C PHE A 79 -1.51 7.85 9.31
N VAL A 80 -1.42 7.85 8.00
CA VAL A 80 -0.46 8.67 7.24
C VAL A 80 -1.18 9.56 6.22
N ASP A 81 -0.53 10.65 5.82
CA ASP A 81 -1.02 11.55 4.76
C ASP A 81 -0.78 10.92 3.39
N ARG A 82 -1.62 9.95 3.03
CA ARG A 82 -1.57 9.17 1.79
C ARG A 82 -2.96 9.03 1.18
N PHE A 83 -3.02 9.03 -0.13
CA PHE A 83 -4.20 8.59 -0.84
C PHE A 83 -3.86 7.66 -2.00
N GLU A 84 -4.80 6.82 -2.34
CA GLU A 84 -4.82 6.10 -3.61
C GLU A 84 -6.10 6.41 -4.37
N LEU A 85 -5.99 6.54 -5.70
CA LEU A 85 -7.12 6.74 -6.59
C LEU A 85 -7.52 5.40 -7.20
N PHE A 86 -8.76 5.00 -6.98
CA PHE A 86 -9.37 3.83 -7.60
C PHE A 86 -10.38 4.23 -8.67
N ILE A 87 -10.36 3.52 -9.80
CA ILE A 87 -11.33 3.63 -10.90
C ILE A 87 -11.60 2.23 -11.43
N ALA A 88 -12.87 1.88 -11.62
CA ALA A 88 -13.28 0.57 -12.13
C ALA A 88 -12.65 -0.62 -11.36
N GLY A 89 -12.56 -0.51 -10.03
CA GLY A 89 -12.00 -1.55 -9.15
C GLY A 89 -10.50 -1.76 -9.30
N LYS A 90 -9.75 -0.74 -9.73
CA LYS A 90 -8.29 -0.80 -9.89
C LYS A 90 -7.65 0.49 -9.38
N GLU A 91 -6.49 0.39 -8.73
CA GLU A 91 -5.66 1.53 -8.37
C GLU A 91 -5.08 2.21 -9.62
N PHE A 92 -5.22 3.52 -9.72
CA PHE A 92 -4.68 4.36 -10.80
C PHE A 92 -3.57 5.29 -10.37
N ALA A 93 -3.60 5.74 -9.12
CA ALA A 93 -2.56 6.60 -8.57
C ALA A 93 -2.38 6.34 -7.08
N ASN A 94 -1.16 6.58 -6.60
CA ASN A 94 -0.77 6.56 -5.20
C ASN A 94 0.05 7.81 -4.93
N ALA A 95 -0.32 8.56 -3.91
CA ALA A 95 0.36 9.80 -3.56
C ALA A 95 0.40 10.00 -2.05
N TYR A 96 1.46 10.61 -1.57
CA TYR A 96 1.63 10.85 -0.14
C TYR A 96 2.55 12.04 0.15
N THR A 97 2.44 12.54 1.38
CA THR A 97 3.42 13.45 1.95
C THR A 97 4.68 12.67 2.30
N GLU A 98 5.81 13.04 1.70
CA GLU A 98 7.08 12.37 1.92
C GLU A 98 7.53 12.48 3.38
N LEU A 99 7.96 11.36 3.96
CA LEU A 99 8.57 11.36 5.28
C LEU A 99 9.95 12.02 5.20
N ASN A 100 10.10 13.16 5.86
CA ASN A 100 11.30 13.98 5.83
C ASN A 100 12.00 14.11 7.20
N ASP A 101 11.59 13.30 8.17
CA ASP A 101 12.23 13.18 9.47
C ASP A 101 13.15 11.95 9.48
N PRO A 102 14.49 12.13 9.58
CA PRO A 102 15.43 11.01 9.55
C PRO A 102 15.28 10.06 10.74
N ILE A 103 14.81 10.55 11.89
CA ILE A 103 14.64 9.73 13.09
C ILE A 103 13.43 8.80 12.90
N ASP A 104 12.26 9.36 12.52
CA ASP A 104 11.05 8.55 12.23
C ASP A 104 11.33 7.57 11.06
N GLN A 105 12.08 8.00 10.03
CA GLN A 105 12.42 7.11 8.92
C GLN A 105 13.30 5.92 9.36
N LEU A 106 14.29 6.17 10.20
CA LEU A 106 15.14 5.09 10.74
C LEU A 106 14.31 4.09 11.56
N GLU A 107 13.41 4.58 12.44
CA GLU A 107 12.50 3.72 13.21
C GLU A 107 11.62 2.83 12.30
N ARG A 108 11.17 3.38 11.16
CA ARG A 108 10.37 2.63 10.16
C ARG A 108 11.20 1.53 9.50
N PHE A 109 12.45 1.83 9.11
CA PHE A 109 13.34 0.85 8.53
C PHE A 109 13.70 -0.25 9.52
N GLU A 110 13.93 0.09 10.79
CA GLU A 110 14.17 -0.90 11.85
C GLU A 110 12.96 -1.82 12.07
N ALA A 111 11.73 -1.28 11.96
CA ALA A 111 10.52 -2.09 12.02
C ALA A 111 10.43 -3.07 10.84
N GLN A 112 10.70 -2.62 9.62
CA GLN A 112 10.76 -3.47 8.43
C GLN A 112 11.85 -4.56 8.53
N LEU A 113 13.02 -4.23 9.09
CA LEU A 113 14.08 -5.22 9.30
C LEU A 113 13.64 -6.35 10.23
N LYS A 114 12.86 -6.04 11.29
CA LYS A 114 12.28 -7.08 12.16
C LYS A 114 11.30 -7.98 11.42
N GLU A 115 10.49 -7.42 10.52
CA GLU A 115 9.62 -8.23 9.65
C GLU A 115 10.43 -9.16 8.75
N ARG A 116 11.55 -8.70 8.20
CA ARG A 116 12.46 -9.51 7.39
C ARG A 116 13.05 -10.68 8.18
N GLU A 117 13.47 -10.46 9.42
CA GLU A 117 13.95 -11.52 10.31
C GLU A 117 12.88 -12.60 10.59
N LEU A 118 11.61 -12.23 10.49
CA LEU A 118 10.46 -13.14 10.61
C LEU A 118 10.12 -13.86 9.31
N GLY A 119 10.79 -13.54 8.18
CA GLY A 119 10.65 -14.24 6.90
C GLY A 119 10.03 -13.41 5.78
N ASN A 120 9.88 -12.09 5.95
CA ASN A 120 9.41 -11.20 4.88
C ASN A 120 10.58 -10.88 3.92
N ASP A 121 10.69 -11.63 2.82
CA ASP A 121 11.73 -11.42 1.80
C ASP A 121 11.54 -10.10 1.01
N GLU A 122 10.38 -9.45 1.10
CA GLU A 122 10.09 -8.16 0.46
C GLU A 122 10.53 -6.96 1.31
N ALA A 123 10.84 -7.18 2.60
CA ALA A 123 11.31 -6.11 3.47
C ALA A 123 12.73 -5.67 3.10
N ASN A 124 12.93 -4.37 2.97
CA ASN A 124 14.21 -3.79 2.56
C ASN A 124 15.24 -3.82 3.70
N ASP A 125 16.51 -3.83 3.32
CA ASP A 125 17.61 -3.51 4.23
C ASP A 125 17.55 -2.01 4.60
N ILE A 126 18.16 -1.66 5.74
CA ILE A 126 18.28 -0.26 6.15
C ILE A 126 19.20 0.46 5.17
N ASP A 127 18.66 1.44 4.46
CA ASP A 127 19.44 2.34 3.59
C ASP A 127 20.00 3.51 4.42
N MET A 128 21.21 3.35 4.91
CA MET A 128 21.87 4.38 5.71
C MET A 128 22.26 5.61 4.89
N ASP A 129 22.53 5.45 3.60
CA ASP A 129 22.84 6.58 2.69
C ASP A 129 21.59 7.46 2.52
N PHE A 130 20.41 6.84 2.47
CA PHE A 130 19.13 7.55 2.45
C PHE A 130 18.88 8.32 3.75
N ILE A 131 19.15 7.70 4.91
CA ILE A 131 19.03 8.38 6.21
C ILE A 131 19.98 9.57 6.29
N GLU A 132 21.26 9.39 5.92
CA GLU A 132 22.24 10.48 5.88
C GLU A 132 21.78 11.62 4.95
N ALA A 133 21.22 11.30 3.79
CA ALA A 133 20.68 12.31 2.88
C ALA A 133 19.52 13.11 3.52
N LEU A 134 18.63 12.47 4.29
CA LEU A 134 17.57 13.14 5.03
C LEU A 134 18.11 14.08 6.12
N GLU A 135 19.24 13.72 6.77
CA GLU A 135 19.90 14.56 7.80
C GLU A 135 20.43 15.88 7.23
N TYR A 136 20.82 15.94 5.94
CA TYR A 136 21.16 17.18 5.25
C TYR A 136 19.96 18.13 5.09
N GLY A 137 18.76 17.61 5.21
CA GLY A 137 17.51 18.35 5.20
C GLY A 137 16.71 18.14 3.91
N MET A 138 15.55 17.51 4.05
CA MET A 138 14.54 17.41 2.99
C MET A 138 13.40 18.39 3.29
N PRO A 139 13.07 19.35 2.37
CA PRO A 139 11.93 20.22 2.58
C PRO A 139 10.61 19.44 2.53
N PRO A 140 9.50 19.98 3.08
CA PRO A 140 8.20 19.39 2.88
C PRO A 140 7.90 19.16 1.40
N ALA A 141 7.60 17.94 1.04
CA ALA A 141 7.35 17.52 -0.33
C ALA A 141 6.21 16.50 -0.37
N GLY A 142 5.54 16.42 -1.50
CA GLY A 142 4.58 15.37 -1.82
C GLY A 142 4.97 14.67 -3.10
N GLY A 143 4.84 13.35 -3.13
CA GLY A 143 5.06 12.52 -4.29
C GLY A 143 3.75 11.96 -4.83
N ILE A 144 3.68 11.74 -6.13
CA ILE A 144 2.60 11.02 -6.78
C ILE A 144 3.13 10.09 -7.87
N GLY A 145 2.69 8.84 -7.82
CA GLY A 145 2.83 7.89 -8.91
C GLY A 145 1.47 7.56 -9.50
N TYR A 146 1.37 7.48 -10.82
CA TYR A 146 0.18 6.97 -11.49
C TYR A 146 0.53 6.03 -12.63
N GLY A 147 -0.29 5.00 -12.78
CA GLY A 147 -0.08 3.95 -13.77
C GLY A 147 -0.47 4.41 -15.16
N ILE A 148 0.51 4.78 -16.00
CA ILE A 148 0.27 5.21 -17.38
C ILE A 148 -0.42 4.12 -18.18
N ASP A 149 -0.01 2.85 -18.02
CA ASP A 149 -0.65 1.74 -18.73
C ASP A 149 -2.12 1.59 -18.33
N ARG A 150 -2.45 1.71 -17.05
CA ARG A 150 -3.85 1.69 -16.58
C ARG A 150 -4.65 2.88 -17.13
N LEU A 151 -4.06 4.07 -17.21
CA LEU A 151 -4.69 5.23 -17.86
C LEU A 151 -4.92 4.97 -19.36
N CYS A 152 -3.96 4.40 -20.07
CA CYS A 152 -4.14 4.00 -21.45
C CYS A 152 -5.28 3.00 -21.61
N MET A 153 -5.35 1.98 -20.75
CA MET A 153 -6.46 1.01 -20.76
C MET A 153 -7.81 1.71 -20.59
N LEU A 154 -7.89 2.68 -19.66
CA LEU A 154 -9.13 3.43 -19.41
C LEU A 154 -9.56 4.23 -20.64
N PHE A 155 -8.65 4.98 -21.27
CA PHE A 155 -8.95 5.83 -22.44
C PHE A 155 -9.21 5.05 -23.73
N THR A 156 -8.65 3.86 -23.84
CA THR A 156 -8.83 2.99 -25.03
C THR A 156 -9.89 1.92 -24.83
N GLU A 157 -10.54 1.89 -23.66
CA GLU A 157 -11.52 0.86 -23.26
C GLU A 157 -10.93 -0.57 -23.38
N SER A 158 -9.64 -0.72 -23.14
CA SER A 158 -8.94 -2.01 -23.22
C SER A 158 -9.07 -2.77 -21.92
N GLU A 159 -9.47 -4.05 -21.99
CA GLU A 159 -9.64 -4.89 -20.79
C GLU A 159 -8.32 -5.42 -20.24
N SER A 160 -7.31 -5.60 -21.10
CA SER A 160 -6.02 -6.17 -20.77
C SER A 160 -4.88 -5.17 -20.90
N ILE A 161 -3.95 -5.16 -19.94
CA ILE A 161 -2.73 -4.36 -20.02
C ILE A 161 -1.87 -4.73 -21.24
N ARG A 162 -1.97 -5.97 -21.74
CA ARG A 162 -1.24 -6.44 -22.92
C ARG A 162 -1.63 -5.69 -24.19
N ASP A 163 -2.82 -5.10 -24.22
CA ASP A 163 -3.32 -4.37 -25.39
C ASP A 163 -2.75 -2.96 -25.48
N VAL A 164 -2.16 -2.44 -24.39
CA VAL A 164 -1.64 -1.07 -24.31
C VAL A 164 -0.12 -1.00 -24.18
N ILE A 165 0.57 -2.10 -23.86
CA ILE A 165 2.03 -2.14 -23.83
C ILE A 165 2.60 -2.43 -25.21
N SER A 166 3.71 -1.77 -25.59
CA SER A 166 4.30 -1.84 -26.93
C SER A 166 4.98 -3.17 -27.25
N VAL A 167 5.43 -3.95 -26.27
CA VAL A 167 6.10 -5.25 -26.44
C VAL A 167 5.77 -6.17 -25.27
N SER A 168 5.29 -7.38 -25.60
CA SER A 168 5.17 -8.47 -24.62
C SER A 168 6.35 -9.42 -24.80
N TYR A 169 7.14 -9.64 -23.75
CA TYR A 169 8.24 -10.63 -23.74
C TYR A 169 7.78 -12.07 -24.08
N THR A 170 6.52 -12.38 -23.93
CA THR A 170 5.95 -13.67 -24.32
C THR A 170 5.86 -13.87 -25.83
N HIS A 171 5.86 -12.80 -26.66
CA HIS A 171 5.88 -12.91 -28.11
C HIS A 171 7.26 -13.22 -28.68
N LEU A 172 8.34 -12.86 -28.00
CA LEU A 172 9.71 -13.13 -28.46
C LEU A 172 10.09 -14.61 -28.40
N ARG A 173 9.47 -15.40 -27.51
CA ARG A 173 9.73 -16.85 -27.38
C ARG A 173 8.89 -17.72 -28.32
N ALA A 174 7.83 -17.20 -28.90
CA ALA A 174 6.95 -17.96 -29.81
C ALA A 174 7.50 -18.07 -31.24
N HIS A 175 8.53 -17.32 -31.57
CA HIS A 175 9.17 -17.32 -32.91
C HIS A 175 10.53 -18.02 -32.96
N GLU A 176 11.00 -18.63 -31.84
CA GLU A 176 12.27 -19.35 -31.76
C GLU A 176 12.11 -20.89 -31.74
N THR A 177 10.93 -21.40 -32.11
CA THR A 177 10.68 -22.87 -32.29
C THR A 177 10.27 -23.22 -33.70
#